data_9280b9245dd6f27f20e07e5f310bbe9f
#
_entry.id   9280b9245dd6f27f20e07e5f310bbe9f
#
_cell.length_a   1.000
_cell.length_b   1.000
_cell.length_c   1.000
_cell.angle_alpha   90.00
_cell.angle_beta   90.00
_cell.angle_gamma   90.00
#
_symmetry.space_group_name_H-M   'P 1'
#
loop_
_entity.id
_entity.type
_entity.pdbx_description
1 polymer ?
#
loop_
_entity_poly.entity_id
_entity_poly.type
_entity_poly.pdbx_seq_one_letter_code
_entity_poly.pdbx_strand_id
1 'polypeptide(L)'
;MYNEIFGIASFIVTFALMVLMYRCFGKQGLIAWVAIGTIIANIQVIKAVHIFGITATLGNVMFASIYLATDILNDIYGRKVAKRAVWLGFSSTLVMIIVMQMSLHFIPAPVDNAQNSLKMIFDLVPRIAIGSIIAYIIGQHIDVFIFSMIKKIFSSDKTFFIRAYGSTILSSIIDTGLFVSIAFIGTMPGTAVFEIF
;
A
#
# COMPACT_ATOMS: atom_id res chain seq x y z
N MET A 1 21.63 -11.96 3.54
CA MET A 1 22.48 -10.81 3.96
C MET A 1 22.39 -9.60 3.02
N TYR A 2 22.51 -9.74 1.67
CA TYR A 2 22.34 -8.58 0.76
C TYR A 2 20.94 -7.97 0.82
N ASN A 3 19.89 -8.79 0.72
CA ASN A 3 18.50 -8.31 0.75
C ASN A 3 18.12 -7.64 2.08
N GLU A 4 18.63 -8.12 3.21
CA GLU A 4 18.37 -7.53 4.52
C GLU A 4 18.97 -6.12 4.63
N ILE A 5 20.26 -5.98 4.24
CA ILE A 5 20.93 -4.67 4.26
C ILE A 5 20.22 -3.70 3.31
N PHE A 6 19.94 -4.16 2.08
CA PHE A 6 19.27 -3.34 1.10
C PHE A 6 17.81 -3.01 1.49
N GLY A 7 17.13 -3.94 2.16
CA GLY A 7 15.79 -3.73 2.71
C GLY A 7 15.77 -2.64 3.78
N ILE A 8 16.71 -2.68 4.73
CA ILE A 8 16.86 -1.63 5.75
C ILE A 8 17.20 -0.27 5.09
N ALA A 9 18.13 -0.26 4.13
CA ALA A 9 18.48 0.95 3.41
C ALA A 9 17.30 1.53 2.64
N SER A 10 16.52 0.69 1.94
CA SER A 10 15.32 1.12 1.20
C SER A 10 14.23 1.68 2.12
N PHE A 11 14.05 1.09 3.32
CA PHE A 11 13.17 1.62 4.35
C PHE A 11 13.59 3.05 4.74
N ILE A 12 14.86 3.23 5.13
CA ILE A 12 15.38 4.54 5.55
C ILE A 12 15.24 5.57 4.42
N VAL A 13 15.60 5.21 3.19
CA VAL A 13 15.52 6.10 2.02
C VAL A 13 14.07 6.49 1.73
N THR A 14 13.14 5.53 1.75
CA THR A 14 11.71 5.80 1.49
C THR A 14 11.14 6.80 2.49
N PHE A 15 11.39 6.60 3.78
CA PHE A 15 10.91 7.52 4.81
C PHE A 15 11.63 8.87 4.76
N ALA A 16 12.92 8.91 4.45
CA ALA A 16 13.67 10.17 4.24
C ALA A 16 13.11 10.97 3.07
N LEU A 17 12.78 10.32 1.95
CA LEU A 17 12.14 10.96 0.79
C LEU A 17 10.76 11.51 1.14
N MET A 18 9.94 10.78 1.91
CA MET A 18 8.65 11.27 2.40
C MET A 18 8.83 12.54 3.24
N VAL A 19 9.78 12.53 4.18
CA VAL A 19 10.09 13.70 5.03
C VAL A 19 10.60 14.85 4.18
N LEU A 20 11.42 14.60 3.17
CA LEU A 20 11.91 15.62 2.24
C LEU A 20 10.75 16.25 1.47
N MET A 21 9.83 15.44 0.93
CA MET A 21 8.61 15.94 0.28
C MET A 21 7.78 16.82 1.22
N TYR A 22 7.65 16.42 2.48
CA TYR A 22 6.96 17.23 3.48
C TYR A 22 7.71 18.56 3.76
N ARG A 23 9.03 18.52 3.90
CA ARG A 23 9.83 19.74 4.15
C ARG A 23 9.81 20.72 2.99
N CYS A 24 9.88 20.23 1.75
CA CYS A 24 9.90 21.07 0.56
C CYS A 24 8.53 21.65 0.19
N PHE A 25 7.46 20.85 0.36
CA PHE A 25 6.13 21.18 -0.16
C PHE A 25 5.02 21.15 0.90
N GLY A 26 5.35 20.92 2.18
CA GLY A 26 4.41 20.89 3.28
C GLY A 26 3.26 19.90 3.04
N LYS A 27 2.04 20.33 3.32
CA LYS A 27 0.82 19.51 3.12
C LYS A 27 0.71 18.93 1.72
N GLN A 28 1.05 19.70 0.68
CA GLN A 28 0.95 19.25 -0.71
C GLN A 28 1.97 18.14 -1.01
N GLY A 29 3.14 18.21 -0.39
CA GLY A 29 4.16 17.16 -0.49
C GLY A 29 3.66 15.82 0.04
N LEU A 30 2.98 15.81 1.18
CA LEU A 30 2.38 14.57 1.72
C LEU A 30 1.24 14.04 0.85
N ILE A 31 0.38 14.92 0.33
CA ILE A 31 -0.70 14.52 -0.59
C ILE A 31 -0.12 13.89 -1.86
N ALA A 32 0.90 14.53 -2.45
CA ALA A 32 1.60 14.01 -3.62
C ALA A 32 2.32 12.68 -3.30
N TRP A 33 2.94 12.56 -2.12
CA TRP A 33 3.55 11.32 -1.66
C TRP A 33 2.56 10.17 -1.61
N VAL A 34 1.37 10.39 -1.04
CA VAL A 34 0.30 9.37 -0.99
C VAL A 34 -0.09 8.95 -2.41
N ALA A 35 -0.28 9.90 -3.34
CA ALA A 35 -0.67 9.58 -4.71
C ALA A 35 0.41 8.80 -5.48
N ILE A 36 1.65 9.27 -5.47
CA ILE A 36 2.79 8.62 -6.12
C ILE A 36 3.10 7.29 -5.45
N GLY A 37 3.08 7.27 -4.13
CA GLY A 37 3.37 6.09 -3.33
C GLY A 37 2.38 4.96 -3.59
N THR A 38 1.09 5.25 -3.72
CA THR A 38 0.08 4.24 -4.02
C THR A 38 0.33 3.59 -5.39
N ILE A 39 0.74 4.37 -6.40
CA ILE A 39 1.13 3.84 -7.72
C ILE A 39 2.36 2.93 -7.59
N ILE A 40 3.42 3.41 -6.96
CA ILE A 40 4.67 2.68 -6.79
C ILE A 40 4.44 1.38 -6.01
N ALA A 41 3.69 1.43 -4.91
CA ALA A 41 3.41 0.27 -4.08
C ALA A 41 2.67 -0.83 -4.86
N ASN A 42 1.67 -0.47 -5.67
CA ASN A 42 0.93 -1.44 -6.50
C ASN A 42 1.80 -2.09 -7.60
N ILE A 43 2.84 -1.41 -8.07
CA ILE A 43 3.82 -2.00 -8.99
C ILE A 43 4.83 -2.86 -8.23
N GLN A 44 5.33 -2.38 -7.09
CA GLN A 44 6.36 -3.09 -6.31
C GLN A 44 5.86 -4.38 -5.69
N VAL A 45 4.56 -4.49 -5.37
CA VAL A 45 3.98 -5.68 -4.74
C VAL A 45 4.08 -6.92 -5.62
N ILE A 46 4.26 -6.76 -6.94
CA ILE A 46 4.48 -7.86 -7.88
C ILE A 46 5.84 -8.55 -7.63
N LYS A 47 6.81 -7.80 -7.08
CA LYS A 47 8.14 -8.33 -6.81
C LYS A 47 8.22 -8.89 -5.40
N ALA A 48 8.28 -10.22 -5.29
CA ALA A 48 8.57 -10.92 -4.05
C ALA A 48 10.09 -11.05 -3.84
N VAL A 49 10.52 -10.93 -2.59
CA VAL A 49 11.90 -11.09 -2.15
C VAL A 49 11.96 -11.98 -0.90
N HIS A 50 13.05 -12.72 -0.76
CA HIS A 50 13.32 -13.45 0.47
C HIS A 50 14.20 -12.58 1.38
N ILE A 51 13.68 -12.25 2.57
CA ILE A 51 14.32 -11.35 3.52
C ILE A 51 14.02 -11.81 4.96
N PHE A 52 15.02 -11.84 5.83
CA PHE A 52 14.92 -12.33 7.22
C PHE A 52 14.27 -13.72 7.37
N GLY A 53 14.48 -14.61 6.38
CA GLY A 53 13.92 -15.97 6.40
C GLY A 53 12.47 -16.09 5.97
N ILE A 54 11.83 -14.99 5.57
CA ILE A 54 10.44 -14.97 5.06
C ILE A 54 10.37 -14.43 3.63
N THR A 55 9.34 -14.84 2.90
CA THR A 55 9.02 -14.25 1.59
C THR A 55 8.10 -13.06 1.79
N ALA A 56 8.51 -11.89 1.31
CA ALA A 56 7.73 -10.65 1.41
C ALA A 56 7.68 -9.91 0.08
N THR A 57 6.65 -9.11 -0.14
CA THR A 57 6.55 -8.22 -1.30
C THR A 57 7.18 -6.86 -1.00
N LEU A 58 7.79 -6.22 -2.00
CA LEU A 58 8.47 -4.94 -1.80
C LEU A 58 7.51 -3.77 -1.54
N GLY A 59 6.25 -3.87 -1.92
CA GLY A 59 5.25 -2.82 -1.73
C GLY A 59 5.02 -2.42 -0.26
N ASN A 60 5.30 -3.32 0.69
CA ASN A 60 5.01 -3.12 2.11
C ASN A 60 5.69 -1.88 2.71
N VAL A 61 6.95 -1.61 2.36
CA VAL A 61 7.69 -0.42 2.84
C VAL A 61 7.04 0.86 2.34
N MET A 62 6.61 0.85 1.07
CA MET A 62 5.95 2.01 0.48
C MET A 62 4.58 2.25 1.12
N PHE A 63 3.78 1.21 1.34
CA PHE A 63 2.51 1.31 2.06
C PHE A 63 2.70 1.84 3.47
N ALA A 64 3.68 1.36 4.22
CA ALA A 64 3.98 1.87 5.56
C ALA A 64 4.26 3.39 5.55
N SER A 65 5.00 3.88 4.56
CA SER A 65 5.26 5.31 4.41
C SER A 65 4.00 6.12 4.04
N ILE A 66 3.08 5.54 3.27
CA ILE A 66 1.79 6.14 2.91
C ILE A 66 0.90 6.25 4.17
N TYR A 67 0.83 5.20 5.00
CA TYR A 67 0.09 5.26 6.25
C TYR A 67 0.61 6.37 7.17
N LEU A 68 1.93 6.46 7.37
CA LEU A 68 2.51 7.54 8.15
C LEU A 68 2.19 8.92 7.57
N ALA A 69 2.26 9.09 6.24
CA ALA A 69 1.90 10.34 5.58
C ALA A 69 0.43 10.70 5.80
N THR A 70 -0.49 9.72 5.73
CA THR A 70 -1.91 9.94 5.99
C THR A 70 -2.20 10.23 7.46
N ASP A 71 -1.47 9.63 8.39
CA ASP A 71 -1.57 9.91 9.82
C ASP A 71 -1.13 11.34 10.12
N ILE A 72 0.00 11.77 9.58
CA ILE A 72 0.46 13.18 9.69
C ILE A 72 -0.57 14.14 9.09
N LEU A 73 -1.13 13.82 7.92
CA LEU A 73 -2.19 14.63 7.31
C LEU A 73 -3.44 14.70 8.19
N ASN A 74 -3.81 13.59 8.83
CA ASN A 74 -4.96 13.51 9.71
C ASN A 74 -4.74 14.33 10.99
N ASP A 75 -3.59 14.18 11.62
CA ASP A 75 -3.25 14.83 12.89
C ASP A 75 -3.11 16.35 12.72
N ILE A 76 -2.33 16.80 11.72
CA ILE A 76 -2.00 18.22 11.54
C ILE A 76 -3.08 18.97 10.75
N TYR A 77 -3.65 18.35 9.70
CA TYR A 77 -4.53 19.04 8.74
C TYR A 77 -5.97 18.53 8.76
N GLY A 78 -6.24 17.54 9.60
CA GLY A 78 -7.57 17.00 9.87
C GLY A 78 -8.04 15.91 8.90
N ARG A 79 -9.00 15.11 9.38
CA ARG A 79 -9.53 13.90 8.75
C ARG A 79 -10.01 14.10 7.29
N LYS A 80 -10.56 15.28 6.97
CA LYS A 80 -11.05 15.55 5.60
C LYS A 80 -9.89 15.59 4.59
N VAL A 81 -8.74 16.12 4.99
CA VAL A 81 -7.54 16.20 4.15
C VAL A 81 -6.94 14.82 3.95
N ALA A 82 -6.78 14.04 5.02
CA ALA A 82 -6.28 12.68 4.95
C ALA A 82 -7.14 11.80 4.03
N LYS A 83 -8.47 11.83 4.20
CA LYS A 83 -9.39 11.11 3.30
C LYS A 83 -9.25 11.51 1.84
N ARG A 84 -9.10 12.82 1.55
CA ARG A 84 -8.89 13.30 0.17
C ARG A 84 -7.57 12.78 -0.41
N ALA A 85 -6.49 12.73 0.39
CA ALA A 85 -5.21 12.19 -0.05
C ALA A 85 -5.32 10.70 -0.41
N VAL A 86 -6.01 9.90 0.41
CA VAL A 86 -6.26 8.47 0.14
C VAL A 86 -7.05 8.29 -1.16
N TRP A 87 -8.15 9.04 -1.35
CA TRP A 87 -8.92 8.97 -2.60
C TRP A 87 -8.13 9.41 -3.82
N LEU A 88 -7.25 10.42 -3.67
CA LEU A 88 -6.31 10.82 -4.73
C LEU A 88 -5.34 9.68 -5.07
N GLY A 89 -4.82 8.96 -4.07
CA GLY A 89 -3.97 7.79 -4.29
C GLY A 89 -4.66 6.73 -5.14
N PHE A 90 -5.87 6.33 -4.76
CA PHE A 90 -6.66 5.35 -5.53
C PHE A 90 -7.02 5.86 -6.92
N SER A 91 -7.45 7.12 -7.06
CA SER A 91 -7.76 7.71 -8.36
C SER A 91 -6.53 7.76 -9.27
N SER A 92 -5.35 8.10 -8.72
CA SER A 92 -4.09 8.11 -9.48
C SER A 92 -3.71 6.71 -9.97
N THR A 93 -3.91 5.68 -9.15
CA THR A 93 -3.70 4.28 -9.54
C THR A 93 -4.69 3.87 -10.64
N LEU A 94 -5.96 4.25 -10.54
CA LEU A 94 -6.95 3.96 -11.58
C LEU A 94 -6.60 4.63 -12.90
N VAL A 95 -6.19 5.90 -12.87
CA VAL A 95 -5.72 6.63 -14.06
C VAL A 95 -4.51 5.92 -14.68
N MET A 96 -3.53 5.53 -13.87
CA MET A 96 -2.36 4.77 -14.33
C MET A 96 -2.77 3.46 -15.01
N ILE A 97 -3.68 2.68 -14.41
CA ILE A 97 -4.18 1.42 -14.98
C ILE A 97 -4.82 1.68 -16.36
N ILE A 98 -5.75 2.63 -16.44
CA ILE A 98 -6.46 2.93 -17.68
C ILE A 98 -5.47 3.34 -18.79
N VAL A 99 -4.56 4.28 -18.49
CA VAL A 99 -3.60 4.78 -19.48
C VAL A 99 -2.61 3.68 -19.91
N MET A 100 -2.13 2.86 -18.98
CA MET A 100 -1.22 1.77 -19.32
C MET A 100 -1.91 0.66 -20.09
N GLN A 101 -3.15 0.30 -19.76
CA GLN A 101 -3.92 -0.66 -20.54
C GLN A 101 -4.17 -0.14 -21.97
N MET A 102 -4.50 1.14 -22.13
CA MET A 102 -4.60 1.75 -23.47
C MET A 102 -3.27 1.65 -24.26
N SER A 103 -2.15 1.90 -23.58
CA SER A 103 -0.82 1.80 -24.21
C SER A 103 -0.50 0.40 -24.70
N LEU A 104 -0.90 -0.64 -23.98
CA LEU A 104 -0.70 -2.05 -24.36
C LEU A 104 -1.52 -2.49 -25.58
N HIS A 105 -2.57 -1.75 -25.95
CA HIS A 105 -3.38 -2.05 -27.14
C HIS A 105 -2.79 -1.51 -28.44
N PHE A 106 -1.75 -0.65 -28.38
CA PHE A 106 -1.05 -0.24 -29.60
C PHE A 106 -0.22 -1.40 -30.16
N ILE A 107 -0.15 -1.49 -31.48
CA ILE A 107 0.69 -2.49 -32.16
C ILE A 107 2.15 -2.06 -31.97
N PRO A 108 3.01 -2.91 -31.37
CA PRO A 108 4.40 -2.55 -31.13
C PRO A 108 5.18 -2.41 -32.44
N ALA A 109 6.09 -1.42 -32.50
CA ALA A 109 7.01 -1.27 -33.60
C ALA A 109 8.07 -2.41 -33.62
N PRO A 110 8.71 -2.73 -34.75
CA PRO A 110 9.72 -3.79 -34.80
C PRO A 110 10.92 -3.61 -33.87
N VAL A 111 11.17 -2.38 -33.43
CA VAL A 111 12.25 -2.03 -32.49
C VAL A 111 11.80 -2.06 -31.02
N ASP A 112 10.53 -2.35 -30.74
CA ASP A 112 9.98 -2.35 -29.41
C ASP A 112 10.39 -3.61 -28.63
N ASN A 113 11.10 -3.42 -27.52
CA ASN A 113 11.49 -4.46 -26.59
C ASN A 113 10.73 -4.38 -25.26
N ALA A 114 9.82 -3.41 -25.11
CA ALA A 114 9.14 -3.12 -23.83
C ALA A 114 7.77 -3.80 -23.71
N GLN A 115 7.09 -4.07 -24.81
CA GLN A 115 5.70 -4.56 -24.84
C GLN A 115 5.47 -5.76 -23.91
N ASN A 116 6.31 -6.80 -24.01
CA ASN A 116 6.14 -8.01 -23.20
C ASN A 116 6.37 -7.75 -21.70
N SER A 117 7.35 -6.93 -21.36
CA SER A 117 7.66 -6.57 -19.97
C SER A 117 6.55 -5.71 -19.36
N LEU A 118 6.06 -4.72 -20.09
CA LEU A 118 4.92 -3.89 -19.67
C LEU A 118 3.67 -4.73 -19.50
N LYS A 119 3.37 -5.62 -20.44
CA LYS A 119 2.22 -6.53 -20.36
C LYS A 119 2.31 -7.40 -19.10
N MET A 120 3.45 -8.01 -18.84
CA MET A 120 3.65 -8.85 -17.65
C MET A 120 3.38 -8.09 -16.34
N ILE A 121 3.74 -6.82 -16.27
CA ILE A 121 3.50 -5.97 -15.10
C ILE A 121 2.03 -5.56 -15.04
N PHE A 122 1.52 -4.94 -16.11
CA PHE A 122 0.23 -4.27 -16.09
C PHE A 122 -0.98 -5.20 -16.32
N ASP A 123 -0.79 -6.47 -16.64
CA ASP A 123 -1.86 -7.48 -16.59
C ASP A 123 -2.22 -7.83 -15.12
N LEU A 124 -1.26 -7.74 -14.19
CA LEU A 124 -1.48 -8.03 -12.77
C LEU A 124 -1.94 -6.81 -11.95
N VAL A 125 -1.46 -5.62 -12.31
CA VAL A 125 -1.73 -4.39 -11.54
C VAL A 125 -3.22 -4.10 -11.33
N PRO A 126 -4.13 -4.26 -12.31
CA PRO A 126 -5.56 -4.00 -12.09
C PRO A 126 -6.15 -4.87 -10.98
N ARG A 127 -5.79 -6.15 -10.94
CA ARG A 127 -6.26 -7.09 -9.93
C ARG A 127 -5.72 -6.75 -8.54
N ILE A 128 -4.43 -6.39 -8.46
CA ILE A 128 -3.78 -5.94 -7.23
C ILE A 128 -4.44 -4.66 -6.70
N ALA A 129 -4.70 -3.69 -7.57
CA ALA A 129 -5.34 -2.44 -7.19
C ALA A 129 -6.77 -2.65 -6.67
N ILE A 130 -7.56 -3.50 -7.33
CA ILE A 130 -8.90 -3.86 -6.88
C ILE A 130 -8.82 -4.56 -5.51
N GLY A 131 -7.91 -5.52 -5.34
CA GLY A 131 -7.65 -6.18 -4.07
C GLY A 131 -7.31 -5.20 -2.95
N SER A 132 -6.42 -4.24 -3.21
CA SER A 132 -6.02 -3.19 -2.27
C SER A 132 -7.19 -2.28 -1.88
N ILE A 133 -8.03 -1.87 -2.83
CA ILE A 133 -9.18 -1.00 -2.55
C ILE A 133 -10.22 -1.74 -1.70
N ILE A 134 -10.55 -2.98 -2.04
CA ILE A 134 -11.53 -3.79 -1.30
C ILE A 134 -11.01 -4.05 0.12
N ALA A 135 -9.77 -4.52 0.25
CA ALA A 135 -9.14 -4.77 1.54
C ALA A 135 -9.13 -3.50 2.39
N TYR A 136 -8.69 -2.37 1.84
CA TYR A 136 -8.69 -1.09 2.54
C TYR A 136 -10.07 -0.66 3.03
N ILE A 137 -11.12 -0.74 2.19
CA ILE A 137 -12.47 -0.34 2.58
C ILE A 137 -12.96 -1.23 3.73
N ILE A 138 -12.82 -2.54 3.61
CA ILE A 138 -13.25 -3.50 4.63
C ILE A 138 -12.41 -3.36 5.89
N GLY A 139 -11.08 -3.31 5.76
CA GLY A 139 -10.13 -3.15 6.86
C GLY A 139 -10.40 -1.89 7.69
N GLN A 140 -10.64 -0.75 7.04
CA GLN A 140 -10.99 0.51 7.72
C GLN A 140 -12.31 0.43 8.50
N HIS A 141 -13.33 -0.23 7.96
CA HIS A 141 -14.59 -0.41 8.68
C HIS A 141 -14.41 -1.32 9.90
N ILE A 142 -13.65 -2.39 9.77
CA ILE A 142 -13.33 -3.33 10.85
C ILE A 142 -12.49 -2.63 11.91
N ASP A 143 -11.48 -1.85 11.52
CA ASP A 143 -10.63 -1.10 12.45
C ASP A 143 -11.46 -0.15 13.31
N VAL A 144 -12.30 0.67 12.70
CA VAL A 144 -13.20 1.59 13.40
C VAL A 144 -14.16 0.84 14.33
N PHE A 145 -14.69 -0.29 13.91
CA PHE A 145 -15.59 -1.12 14.72
C PHE A 145 -14.85 -1.70 15.93
N ILE A 146 -13.68 -2.33 15.75
CA ILE A 146 -12.86 -2.91 16.81
C ILE A 146 -12.39 -1.81 17.77
N PHE A 147 -11.90 -0.68 17.25
CA PHE A 147 -11.50 0.46 18.07
C PHE A 147 -12.64 0.92 18.99
N SER A 148 -13.85 1.01 18.43
CA SER A 148 -15.05 1.42 19.20
C SER A 148 -15.43 0.39 20.27
N MET A 149 -15.25 -0.89 20.02
CA MET A 149 -15.46 -1.95 21.02
C MET A 149 -14.43 -1.87 22.13
N ILE A 150 -13.14 -1.76 21.81
CA ILE A 150 -12.06 -1.66 22.80
C ILE A 150 -12.23 -0.38 23.62
N LYS A 151 -12.68 0.73 23.02
CA LYS A 151 -12.95 2.00 23.72
C LYS A 151 -14.01 1.88 24.79
N LYS A 152 -15.00 1.00 24.64
CA LYS A 152 -16.03 0.76 25.66
C LYS A 152 -15.44 0.12 26.92
N ILE A 153 -14.37 -0.70 26.78
CA ILE A 153 -13.72 -1.39 27.88
C ILE A 153 -12.61 -0.51 28.47
N PHE A 154 -11.83 0.13 27.62
CA PHE A 154 -10.69 0.97 27.97
C PHE A 154 -10.95 2.43 27.57
N SER A 155 -11.75 3.15 28.35
CA SER A 155 -12.21 4.51 28.02
C SER A 155 -11.21 5.62 28.37
N SER A 156 -10.20 5.34 29.22
CA SER A 156 -9.22 6.34 29.67
C SER A 156 -8.29 6.79 28.54
N ASP A 157 -7.90 8.08 28.54
CA ASP A 157 -6.93 8.61 27.56
C ASP A 157 -5.57 7.94 27.66
N LYS A 158 -5.17 7.48 28.87
CA LYS A 158 -3.94 6.72 29.07
C LYS A 158 -3.92 5.36 28.38
N THR A 159 -5.09 4.83 28.02
CA THR A 159 -5.26 3.54 27.33
C THR A 159 -5.47 3.69 25.82
N PHE A 160 -5.23 4.89 25.26
CA PHE A 160 -5.35 5.16 23.83
C PHE A 160 -4.53 4.17 22.98
N PHE A 161 -3.29 3.88 23.42
CA PHE A 161 -2.42 2.93 22.72
C PHE A 161 -3.02 1.53 22.60
N ILE A 162 -3.68 1.03 23.66
CA ILE A 162 -4.32 -0.29 23.64
C ILE A 162 -5.43 -0.32 22.59
N ARG A 163 -6.21 0.75 22.46
CA ARG A 163 -7.28 0.87 21.47
C ARG A 163 -6.73 0.94 20.05
N ALA A 164 -5.73 1.80 19.85
CA ALA A 164 -5.12 2.03 18.54
C ALA A 164 -4.39 0.77 18.03
N TYR A 165 -3.44 0.25 18.82
CA TYR A 165 -2.69 -0.93 18.40
C TYR A 165 -3.55 -2.19 18.34
N GLY A 166 -4.49 -2.37 19.29
CA GLY A 166 -5.36 -3.54 19.30
C GLY A 166 -6.31 -3.58 18.09
N SER A 167 -6.90 -2.44 17.70
CA SER A 167 -7.74 -2.40 16.50
C SER A 167 -6.92 -2.58 15.22
N THR A 168 -5.77 -1.90 15.12
CA THR A 168 -4.92 -1.96 13.93
C THR A 168 -4.34 -3.35 13.70
N ILE A 169 -3.90 -4.06 14.74
CA ILE A 169 -3.37 -5.43 14.58
C ILE A 169 -4.45 -6.38 14.08
N LEU A 170 -5.66 -6.32 14.65
CA LEU A 170 -6.75 -7.21 14.24
C LEU A 170 -7.27 -6.87 12.85
N SER A 171 -7.41 -5.58 12.54
CA SER A 171 -7.86 -5.14 11.21
C SER A 171 -6.82 -5.45 10.13
N SER A 172 -5.51 -5.32 10.41
CA SER A 172 -4.47 -5.62 9.42
C SER A 172 -4.36 -7.11 9.09
N ILE A 173 -4.65 -8.02 10.02
CA ILE A 173 -4.72 -9.46 9.70
C ILE A 173 -5.82 -9.71 8.66
N ILE A 174 -6.99 -9.13 8.86
CA ILE A 174 -8.13 -9.29 7.93
C ILE A 174 -7.85 -8.60 6.60
N ASP A 175 -7.31 -7.39 6.64
CA ASP A 175 -6.91 -6.61 5.46
C ASP A 175 -5.90 -7.39 4.62
N THR A 176 -4.83 -7.91 5.24
CA THR A 176 -3.83 -8.73 4.55
C THR A 176 -4.44 -10.00 3.96
N GLY A 177 -5.28 -10.70 4.72
CA GLY A 177 -5.95 -11.92 4.23
C GLY A 177 -6.85 -11.64 3.02
N LEU A 178 -7.62 -10.57 3.05
CA LEU A 178 -8.46 -10.15 1.92
C LEU A 178 -7.61 -9.75 0.72
N PHE A 179 -6.59 -8.91 0.94
CA PHE A 179 -5.70 -8.45 -0.12
C PHE A 179 -5.01 -9.64 -0.81
N VAL A 180 -4.33 -10.50 -0.03
CA VAL A 180 -3.59 -11.65 -0.56
C VAL A 180 -4.53 -12.61 -1.30
N SER A 181 -5.74 -12.83 -0.76
CA SER A 181 -6.73 -13.67 -1.40
C SER A 181 -7.18 -13.12 -2.76
N ILE A 182 -7.50 -11.84 -2.84
CA ILE A 182 -7.97 -11.23 -4.09
C ILE A 182 -6.82 -11.07 -5.08
N ALA A 183 -5.66 -10.62 -4.64
CA ALA A 183 -4.54 -10.31 -5.52
C ALA A 183 -3.87 -11.57 -6.10
N PHE A 184 -3.70 -12.64 -5.30
CA PHE A 184 -2.78 -13.72 -5.65
C PHE A 184 -3.41 -15.11 -5.79
N ILE A 185 -4.64 -15.37 -5.30
CA ILE A 185 -5.27 -16.68 -5.52
C ILE A 185 -5.46 -16.91 -7.03
N GLY A 186 -4.93 -18.06 -7.51
CA GLY A 186 -4.97 -18.44 -8.93
C GLY A 186 -3.88 -17.81 -9.81
N THR A 187 -3.00 -16.95 -9.27
CA THR A 187 -1.82 -16.44 -9.99
C THR A 187 -0.52 -17.06 -9.51
N MET A 188 -0.51 -17.57 -8.27
CA MET A 188 0.64 -18.23 -7.66
C MET A 188 0.20 -19.56 -7.01
N PRO A 189 1.14 -20.51 -6.79
CA PRO A 189 0.88 -21.72 -6.01
C PRO A 189 0.39 -21.36 -4.61
N GLY A 190 -0.57 -22.13 -4.07
CA GLY A 190 -1.19 -21.85 -2.77
C GLY A 190 -0.19 -21.77 -1.60
N THR A 191 0.91 -22.53 -1.65
CA THR A 191 2.01 -22.45 -0.68
C THR A 191 2.68 -21.07 -0.67
N ALA A 192 2.95 -20.49 -1.85
CA ALA A 192 3.53 -19.16 -1.97
C ALA A 192 2.55 -18.07 -1.51
N VAL A 193 1.27 -18.23 -1.77
CA VAL A 193 0.22 -17.32 -1.27
C VAL A 193 0.19 -17.31 0.26
N PHE A 194 0.32 -18.46 0.89
CA PHE A 194 0.35 -18.58 2.35
C PHE A 194 1.62 -18.00 2.98
N GLU A 195 2.76 -18.07 2.31
CA GLU A 195 4.01 -17.45 2.79
C GLU A 195 3.97 -15.92 2.74
N ILE A 196 3.16 -15.33 1.85
CA ILE A 196 2.99 -13.87 1.72
C ILE A 196 1.99 -13.34 2.75
N PHE A 197 1.07 -14.18 3.22
CA PHE A 197 0.10 -13.88 4.29
C PHE A 197 0.79 -13.73 5.65
#